data_112ebcfd424a4ba735e5e95973bb1122
#
_entry.id   112ebcfd424a4ba735e5e95973bb1122
#
_cell.length_a   1.000
_cell.length_b   1.000
_cell.length_c   1.000
_cell.angle_alpha   90.00
_cell.angle_beta   90.00
_cell.angle_gamma   90.00
#
_symmetry.space_group_name_H-M   'P 1'
#
loop_
_entity.id
_entity.type
_entity.pdbx_description
1 polymer ?
#
loop_
_entity_poly.entity_id
_entity_poly.type
_entity_poly.pdbx_seq_one_letter_code
_entity_poly.pdbx_strand_id
1 'polypeptide(L)'
;WEMPPEDTDYSTRIAVMKKRFTRAHLGSGGSEASVLPGQLRHRLRGVWQRRFMEHTIRDARDYRMHLDYIHLNPVKHGFVERPCDWPWSSFHRYVKEGWYESDWCGRVDLPNSVEYFWPE
;
A
#
# COMPACT_ATOMS: atom_id res chain seq x y z
N TRP A 1 2.68 8.56 4.93
CA TRP A 1 1.62 9.36 5.51
C TRP A 1 2.09 9.91 6.86
N GLU A 2 2.10 11.19 7.01
CA GLU A 2 2.44 11.89 8.23
C GLU A 2 1.16 12.20 9.02
N MET A 3 1.17 11.84 10.29
CA MET A 3 0.06 12.12 11.19
C MET A 3 0.17 13.54 11.74
N PRO A 4 -0.96 14.24 11.99
CA PRO A 4 -0.91 15.49 12.73
C PRO A 4 -0.24 15.29 14.10
N PRO A 5 0.47 16.32 14.61
CA PRO A 5 1.00 16.26 15.97
C PRO A 5 -0.09 15.86 16.98
N GLU A 6 0.26 15.05 17.94
CA GLU A 6 -0.63 14.56 19.01
C GLU A 6 -1.80 13.64 18.54
N ASP A 7 -1.94 13.36 17.24
CA ASP A 7 -2.98 12.48 16.73
C ASP A 7 -2.41 11.07 16.46
N THR A 8 -2.79 10.10 17.27
CA THR A 8 -2.39 8.70 17.14
C THR A 8 -3.50 7.81 16.59
N ASP A 9 -4.67 8.37 16.22
CA ASP A 9 -5.82 7.58 15.77
C ASP A 9 -5.78 7.28 14.25
N TYR A 10 -4.70 6.65 13.81
CA TYR A 10 -4.54 6.17 12.43
C TYR A 10 -5.57 5.10 12.06
N SER A 11 -6.02 4.28 12.99
CA SER A 11 -7.02 3.24 12.76
C SER A 11 -8.34 3.78 12.24
N THR A 12 -8.89 4.79 12.90
CA THR A 12 -10.13 5.45 12.46
C THR A 12 -9.93 6.13 11.10
N ARG A 13 -8.79 6.80 10.88
CA ARG A 13 -8.48 7.44 9.60
C ARG A 13 -8.45 6.44 8.45
N ILE A 14 -7.76 5.30 8.62
CA ILE A 14 -7.73 4.23 7.62
C ILE A 14 -9.13 3.65 7.42
N ALA A 15 -9.89 3.40 8.46
CA ALA A 15 -11.26 2.89 8.36
C ALA A 15 -12.17 3.83 7.57
N VAL A 16 -12.09 5.15 7.81
CA VAL A 16 -12.85 6.16 7.06
C VAL A 16 -12.45 6.18 5.59
N MET A 17 -11.15 6.16 5.30
CA MET A 17 -10.61 6.11 3.93
C MET A 17 -11.13 4.87 3.20
N LYS A 18 -10.97 3.68 3.78
CA LYS A 18 -11.47 2.42 3.21
C LYS A 18 -12.97 2.45 2.96
N LYS A 19 -13.76 2.97 3.90
CA LYS A 19 -15.22 3.10 3.77
C LYS A 19 -15.61 4.02 2.62
N ARG A 20 -14.96 5.18 2.49
CA ARG A 20 -15.21 6.13 1.39
C ARG A 20 -14.86 5.53 0.03
N PHE A 21 -13.70 4.90 -0.08
CA PHE A 21 -13.27 4.21 -1.29
C PHE A 21 -14.26 3.10 -1.68
N THR A 22 -14.61 2.20 -0.74
CA THR A 22 -15.56 1.11 -1.00
C THR A 22 -16.89 1.63 -1.53
N ARG A 23 -17.41 2.70 -0.93
CA ARG A 23 -18.66 3.31 -1.41
C ARG A 23 -18.54 3.84 -2.83
N ALA A 24 -17.46 4.55 -3.13
CA ALA A 24 -17.23 5.10 -4.48
C ALA A 24 -17.02 3.99 -5.50
N HIS A 25 -16.17 2.99 -5.18
CA HIS A 25 -15.86 1.85 -6.04
C HIS A 25 -17.12 1.06 -6.42
N LEU A 26 -17.93 0.69 -5.44
CA LEU A 26 -19.16 -0.08 -5.69
C LEU A 26 -20.24 0.78 -6.37
N GLY A 27 -20.32 2.07 -6.03
CA GLY A 27 -21.22 3.01 -6.71
C GLY A 27 -20.89 3.24 -8.17
N SER A 28 -19.64 3.04 -8.59
CA SER A 28 -19.19 3.09 -9.98
C SER A 28 -19.26 1.73 -10.72
N GLY A 29 -19.86 0.71 -10.11
CA GLY A 29 -19.97 -0.62 -10.72
C GLY A 29 -18.76 -1.53 -10.46
N GLY A 30 -17.88 -1.17 -9.53
CA GLY A 30 -16.78 -2.01 -9.11
C GLY A 30 -17.25 -3.31 -8.44
N SER A 31 -16.45 -4.36 -8.54
CA SER A 31 -16.77 -5.68 -8.01
C SER A 31 -16.20 -5.91 -6.61
N GLU A 32 -16.86 -6.82 -5.89
CA GLU A 32 -16.37 -7.36 -4.61
C GLU A 32 -15.90 -8.80 -4.84
N ALA A 33 -14.77 -9.17 -4.23
CA ALA A 33 -14.40 -10.58 -4.16
C ALA A 33 -15.35 -11.34 -3.22
N SER A 34 -15.52 -12.64 -3.46
CA SER A 34 -16.28 -13.51 -2.57
C SER A 34 -15.69 -13.49 -1.17
N VAL A 35 -16.55 -13.34 -0.18
CA VAL A 35 -16.17 -13.35 1.24
C VAL A 35 -16.76 -14.57 1.94
N LEU A 36 -15.99 -15.14 2.86
CA LEU A 36 -16.46 -16.27 3.67
C LEU A 36 -17.58 -15.83 4.64
N PRO A 37 -18.49 -16.74 5.03
CA PRO A 37 -19.58 -16.43 5.96
C PRO A 37 -19.13 -15.78 7.27
N GLY A 38 -17.96 -16.18 7.80
CA GLY A 38 -17.37 -15.55 8.98
C GLY A 38 -16.93 -14.10 8.76
N GLN A 39 -16.53 -13.75 7.55
CA GLN A 39 -16.15 -12.38 7.20
C GLN A 39 -17.38 -11.47 7.07
N LEU A 40 -18.49 -12.00 6.54
CA LEU A 40 -19.78 -11.28 6.47
C LEU A 40 -20.30 -10.89 7.86
N ARG A 41 -20.14 -11.75 8.87
CA ARG A 41 -20.52 -11.44 10.26
C ARG A 41 -19.79 -10.21 10.79
N HIS A 42 -18.57 -9.96 10.33
CA HIS A 42 -17.76 -8.78 10.68
C HIS A 42 -17.96 -7.60 9.71
N ARG A 43 -18.99 -7.65 8.86
CA ARG A 43 -19.29 -6.62 7.84
C ARG A 43 -18.12 -6.35 6.90
N LEU A 44 -17.28 -7.35 6.67
CA LEU A 44 -16.18 -7.25 5.72
C LEU A 44 -16.73 -7.43 4.31
N ARG A 45 -16.30 -6.56 3.44
CA ARG A 45 -16.60 -6.62 2.01
C ARG A 45 -15.32 -7.03 1.27
N GLY A 46 -15.46 -7.78 0.18
CA GLY A 46 -14.34 -8.32 -0.60
C GLY A 46 -13.52 -7.28 -1.38
N VAL A 47 -13.49 -6.02 -0.93
CA VAL A 47 -12.71 -4.94 -1.52
C VAL A 47 -11.37 -4.76 -0.81
N TRP A 48 -11.31 -5.07 0.48
CA TRP A 48 -10.13 -4.85 1.31
C TRP A 48 -9.76 -6.08 2.10
N GLN A 49 -8.46 -6.21 2.36
CA GLN A 49 -7.98 -7.16 3.35
C GLN A 49 -8.57 -6.85 4.74
N ARG A 50 -8.75 -7.89 5.54
CA ARG A 50 -9.34 -7.78 6.88
C ARG A 50 -8.51 -6.88 7.80
N ARG A 51 -7.20 -6.98 7.73
CA ARG A 51 -6.27 -6.20 8.54
C ARG A 51 -5.41 -5.32 7.65
N PHE A 52 -4.87 -4.28 8.23
CA PHE A 52 -3.75 -3.52 7.68
C PHE A 52 -2.55 -3.73 8.59
N MET A 53 -1.39 -3.49 8.06
CA MET A 53 -0.16 -3.47 8.84
C MET A 53 0.31 -2.02 8.93
N GLU A 54 0.61 -1.60 10.12
CA GLU A 54 1.25 -0.33 10.41
C GLU A 54 2.72 -0.55 10.73
N HIS A 55 3.55 0.36 10.27
CA HIS A 55 4.95 0.44 10.62
C HIS A 55 5.31 1.90 10.86
N THR A 56 5.83 2.18 12.04
CA THR A 56 6.33 3.52 12.36
C THR A 56 7.75 3.67 11.82
N ILE A 57 7.91 4.59 10.89
CA ILE A 57 9.23 4.91 10.32
C ILE A 57 10.14 5.46 11.41
N ARG A 58 11.32 4.87 11.57
CA ARG A 58 12.28 5.17 12.64
C ARG A 58 13.39 6.11 12.21
N ASP A 59 13.80 6.03 10.96
CA ASP A 59 14.88 6.82 10.40
C ASP A 59 14.79 6.92 8.86
N ALA A 60 15.70 7.66 8.25
CA ALA A 60 15.73 7.88 6.81
C ALA A 60 15.97 6.59 6.00
N ARG A 61 16.73 5.64 6.54
CA ARG A 61 16.99 4.36 5.89
C ARG A 61 15.72 3.51 5.88
N ASP A 62 15.04 3.42 7.01
CA ASP A 62 13.77 2.73 7.17
C ASP A 62 12.71 3.32 6.22
N TYR A 63 12.63 4.65 6.14
CA TYR A 63 11.77 5.34 5.16
C TYR A 63 12.08 4.93 3.73
N ARG A 64 13.36 4.96 3.34
CA ARG A 64 13.80 4.62 1.98
C ARG A 64 13.42 3.18 1.63
N MET A 65 13.69 2.24 2.53
CA MET A 65 13.38 0.83 2.32
C MET A 65 11.87 0.60 2.09
N HIS A 66 11.02 1.25 2.89
CA HIS A 66 9.57 1.13 2.71
C HIS A 66 9.08 1.78 1.43
N LEU A 67 9.68 2.91 1.05
CA LEU A 67 9.37 3.58 -0.21
C LEU A 67 9.73 2.72 -1.42
N ASP A 68 10.94 2.15 -1.43
CA ASP A 68 11.41 1.22 -2.46
C ASP A 68 10.48 0.01 -2.57
N TYR A 69 10.10 -0.59 -1.44
CA TYR A 69 9.15 -1.69 -1.39
C TYR A 69 7.79 -1.34 -1.99
N ILE A 70 7.22 -0.21 -1.61
CA ILE A 70 5.91 0.25 -2.14
C ILE A 70 5.97 0.40 -3.66
N HIS A 71 7.06 0.97 -4.18
CA HIS A 71 7.20 1.19 -5.62
C HIS A 71 7.46 -0.10 -6.41
N LEU A 72 8.14 -1.08 -5.82
CA LEU A 72 8.37 -2.39 -6.43
C LEU A 72 7.19 -3.35 -6.28
N ASN A 73 6.26 -3.07 -5.39
CA ASN A 73 5.15 -3.97 -5.08
C ASN A 73 4.35 -4.42 -6.33
N PRO A 74 3.96 -3.52 -7.27
CA PRO A 74 3.26 -3.93 -8.49
C PRO A 74 4.09 -4.85 -9.39
N VAL A 75 5.42 -4.67 -9.41
CA VAL A 75 6.34 -5.55 -10.17
C VAL A 75 6.44 -6.91 -9.50
N LYS A 76 6.59 -6.93 -8.17
CA LYS A 76 6.64 -8.17 -7.37
C LYS A 76 5.39 -9.03 -7.60
N HIS A 77 4.23 -8.41 -7.72
CA HIS A 77 2.96 -9.11 -7.97
C HIS A 77 2.66 -9.34 -9.46
N GLY A 78 3.57 -9.02 -10.36
CA GLY A 78 3.44 -9.27 -11.78
C GLY A 78 2.39 -8.42 -12.51
N PHE A 79 1.98 -7.30 -11.92
CA PHE A 79 1.03 -6.37 -12.56
C PHE A 79 1.68 -5.54 -13.66
N VAL A 80 2.96 -5.24 -13.52
CA VAL A 80 3.79 -4.50 -14.49
C VAL A 80 5.21 -5.05 -14.47
N GLU A 81 6.00 -4.73 -15.49
CA GLU A 81 7.40 -5.14 -15.56
C GLU A 81 8.34 -4.17 -14.82
N ARG A 82 7.98 -2.89 -14.77
CA ARG A 82 8.79 -1.84 -14.15
C ARG A 82 7.92 -0.92 -13.29
N PRO A 83 8.46 -0.30 -12.23
CA PRO A 83 7.71 0.65 -11.39
C PRO A 83 7.11 1.83 -12.16
N CYS A 84 7.80 2.30 -13.20
CA CYS A 84 7.33 3.40 -14.05
C CYS A 84 6.11 3.05 -14.90
N ASP A 85 5.84 1.76 -15.12
CA ASP A 85 4.71 1.30 -15.91
C ASP A 85 3.40 1.27 -15.09
N TRP A 86 3.47 1.52 -13.76
CA TRP A 86 2.29 1.59 -12.89
C TRP A 86 1.78 3.04 -12.76
N PRO A 87 0.71 3.43 -13.50
CA PRO A 87 0.32 4.83 -13.64
C PRO A 87 -0.18 5.48 -12.34
N TRP A 88 -0.65 4.68 -11.39
CA TRP A 88 -1.17 5.17 -10.10
C TRP A 88 -0.13 5.18 -8.98
N SER A 89 1.15 4.98 -9.32
CA SER A 89 2.24 4.98 -8.35
C SER A 89 2.66 6.40 -7.96
N SER A 90 2.98 6.58 -6.68
CA SER A 90 3.72 7.76 -6.22
C SER A 90 5.16 7.81 -6.77
N PHE A 91 5.65 6.73 -7.38
CA PHE A 91 6.97 6.66 -8.03
C PHE A 91 7.22 7.85 -8.95
N HIS A 92 6.24 8.18 -9.80
CA HIS A 92 6.35 9.30 -10.76
C HIS A 92 6.61 10.65 -10.10
N ARG A 93 6.06 10.87 -8.90
CA ARG A 93 6.34 12.08 -8.11
C ARG A 93 7.78 12.07 -7.62
N TYR A 94 8.25 10.95 -7.08
CA TYR A 94 9.60 10.83 -6.55
C TYR A 94 10.68 10.88 -7.63
N VAL A 95 10.38 10.45 -8.86
CA VAL A 95 11.24 10.69 -10.04
C VAL A 95 11.37 12.19 -10.31
N LYS A 96 10.25 12.93 -10.32
CA LYS A 96 10.26 14.39 -10.52
C LYS A 96 11.03 15.15 -9.43
N GLU A 97 10.99 14.64 -8.22
CA GLU A 97 11.72 15.17 -7.06
C GLU A 97 13.20 14.73 -7.03
N GLY A 98 13.66 13.92 -7.99
CA GLY A 98 15.06 13.47 -8.10
C GLY A 98 15.46 12.35 -7.11
N TRP A 99 14.48 11.64 -6.53
CA TRP A 99 14.74 10.52 -5.63
C TRP A 99 15.06 9.23 -6.37
N TYR A 100 14.54 9.07 -7.58
CA TYR A 100 14.72 7.91 -8.45
C TYR A 100 15.05 8.35 -9.87
N GLU A 101 15.85 7.56 -10.56
CA GLU A 101 15.94 7.62 -12.01
C GLU A 101 14.64 7.09 -12.64
N SER A 102 14.30 7.58 -13.83
CA SER A 102 13.04 7.22 -14.49
C SER A 102 12.93 5.74 -14.88
N ASP A 103 14.07 5.08 -15.08
CA ASP A 103 14.21 3.66 -15.42
C ASP A 103 14.58 2.78 -14.22
N TRP A 104 14.56 3.35 -13.01
CA TRP A 104 14.85 2.60 -11.80
C TRP A 104 13.95 1.37 -11.69
N CYS A 105 14.54 0.20 -11.66
CA CYS A 105 13.85 -1.08 -11.49
C CYS A 105 14.37 -1.87 -10.27
N GLY A 106 15.08 -1.18 -9.41
CA GLY A 106 15.54 -1.54 -8.06
C GLY A 106 16.00 -2.97 -7.87
N ARG A 107 17.24 -3.15 -7.40
CA ARG A 107 17.51 -4.30 -6.54
C ARG A 107 17.23 -3.84 -5.11
N VAL A 108 16.10 -4.26 -4.56
CA VAL A 108 15.92 -4.14 -3.13
C VAL A 108 16.74 -5.28 -2.53
N ASP A 109 17.92 -4.97 -2.04
CA ASP A 109 18.56 -5.78 -1.00
C ASP A 109 17.72 -5.60 0.26
N LEU A 110 16.50 -6.16 0.22
CA LEU A 110 15.67 -6.26 1.42
C LEU A 110 16.41 -7.22 2.34
N PRO A 111 16.80 -6.79 3.53
CA PRO A 111 17.23 -7.77 4.52
C PRO A 111 16.11 -8.79 4.67
N ASN A 112 16.47 -10.08 4.80
CA ASN A 112 15.53 -11.20 4.95
C ASN A 112 14.42 -10.98 5.99
N SER A 113 14.58 -9.98 6.87
CA SER A 113 13.59 -9.54 7.83
C SER A 113 12.37 -8.83 7.24
N VAL A 114 12.43 -8.33 6.00
CA VAL A 114 11.28 -7.66 5.36
C VAL A 114 10.36 -8.66 4.65
N GLU A 115 10.87 -9.82 4.24
CA GLU A 115 10.03 -10.92 3.76
C GLU A 115 9.08 -11.46 4.84
N TYR A 116 9.45 -11.35 6.11
CA TYR A 116 8.61 -11.75 7.24
C TYR A 116 7.51 -10.74 7.61
N PHE A 117 7.59 -9.50 7.09
CA PHE A 117 6.65 -8.43 7.46
C PHE A 117 5.37 -8.40 6.63
N TRP A 118 5.32 -9.09 5.49
CA TRP A 118 4.18 -9.07 4.58
C TRP A 118 3.74 -10.50 4.27
N PRO A 119 2.90 -11.13 5.11
CA PRO A 119 2.26 -12.39 4.75
C PRO A 119 1.39 -12.16 3.52
N GLU A 120 1.56 -13.03 2.53
CA GLU A 120 0.70 -13.09 1.34
C GLU A 120 -0.77 -13.27 1.71
#